data_a69d416775f317000be88003ca9991bd
#
_entry.id   a69d416775f317000be88003ca9991bd
#
_cell.length_a   1.000
_cell.length_b   1.000
_cell.length_c   1.000
_cell.angle_alpha   90.00
_cell.angle_beta   90.00
_cell.angle_gamma   90.00
#
_symmetry.space_group_name_H-M   'P 1'
#
loop_
_entity.id
_entity.type
_entity.pdbx_description
1 polymer ?
#
loop_
_entity_poly.entity_id
_entity_poly.type
_entity_poly.pdbx_seq_one_letter_code
_entity_poly.pdbx_strand_id
1 'polypeptide(L)'
;METSIVERNTTSNLDGMPGQMIHRARAGKGAAMERKHEWAVILAGGDGTRLKSLSRRITGDERPKQFCPVISDMSLVKETQKRVALEVAKERTLFLLNRLHQPYYSEILGGTPAGNLIEQPRNIGTAPAILYSVLKIAAADPRRILSVRPLYLRQHDVHGSYSQCV
;
A
#
# COMPACT_ATOMS: atom_id res chain seq x y z
N MET A 1 -70.98 9.30 25.00
CA MET A 1 -70.09 9.47 26.16
C MET A 1 -68.74 9.01 25.69
N GLU A 2 -67.93 9.78 25.56
CA GLU A 2 -67.00 10.85 25.91
C GLU A 2 -65.77 10.72 25.04
N THR A 3 -65.54 11.71 24.32
CA THR A 3 -64.53 12.81 24.46
C THR A 3 -63.11 12.32 24.15
N SER A 4 -62.67 12.65 22.97
CA SER A 4 -61.74 13.73 22.64
C SER A 4 -60.52 13.85 23.57
N ILE A 5 -59.31 13.71 22.99
CA ILE A 5 -58.28 14.76 23.12
C ILE A 5 -57.26 14.61 21.98
N VAL A 6 -57.22 15.69 21.23
CA VAL A 6 -56.16 16.03 20.28
C VAL A 6 -55.00 16.62 21.10
N GLU A 7 -53.81 16.05 20.97
CA GLU A 7 -52.61 16.81 21.30
C GLU A 7 -51.65 16.92 20.10
N ARG A 8 -51.59 18.18 19.68
CA ARG A 8 -50.57 18.72 18.81
C ARG A 8 -49.26 18.84 19.61
N ASN A 9 -48.19 18.33 19.12
CA ASN A 9 -46.85 18.83 19.50
C ASN A 9 -46.03 19.06 18.24
N THR A 10 -46.02 20.28 17.89
CA THR A 10 -44.94 21.25 17.59
C THR A 10 -43.60 20.69 17.25
N THR A 11 -43.27 20.94 16.03
CA THR A 11 -41.97 21.34 15.45
C THR A 11 -40.84 21.63 16.46
N SER A 12 -39.73 21.00 16.26
CA SER A 12 -38.44 21.64 16.42
C SER A 12 -37.52 21.19 15.30
N ASN A 13 -37.31 22.12 14.37
CA ASN A 13 -36.17 22.20 13.50
C ASN A 13 -34.89 22.08 14.32
N LEU A 14 -33.99 21.22 13.91
CA LEU A 14 -32.57 21.43 14.07
C LEU A 14 -31.90 21.23 12.71
N ASP A 15 -31.76 22.37 12.08
CA ASP A 15 -30.80 22.62 11.02
C ASP A 15 -29.38 22.23 11.47
N GLY A 16 -28.63 21.70 10.53
CA GLY A 16 -27.18 21.77 10.57
C GLY A 16 -26.46 20.45 10.70
N MET A 17 -26.12 19.86 9.55
CA MET A 17 -24.76 19.50 9.18
C MET A 17 -24.74 18.92 7.76
N PRO A 18 -24.34 19.66 6.74
CA PRO A 18 -23.96 19.07 5.46
C PRO A 18 -22.46 18.73 5.54
N GLY A 19 -22.11 17.49 5.63
CA GLY A 19 -20.67 17.17 5.68
C GLY A 19 -20.25 15.72 5.66
N GLN A 20 -21.10 14.77 5.25
CA GLN A 20 -20.60 13.39 5.10
C GLN A 20 -21.39 12.58 4.06
N MET A 21 -21.52 13.09 2.87
CA MET A 21 -22.21 12.36 1.81
C MET A 21 -21.69 12.70 0.43
N ILE A 22 -20.41 12.51 0.20
CA ILE A 22 -19.87 12.42 -1.17
C ILE A 22 -18.63 11.50 -1.11
N HIS A 23 -18.77 10.23 -1.34
CA HIS A 23 -17.77 9.33 -1.92
C HIS A 23 -18.24 7.87 -1.96
N ARG A 24 -19.55 7.65 -2.16
CA ARG A 24 -20.02 6.28 -2.37
C ARG A 24 -21.06 6.20 -3.49
N ALA A 25 -20.68 6.66 -4.68
CA ALA A 25 -21.46 6.37 -5.88
C ALA A 25 -20.64 6.67 -7.12
N ARG A 26 -20.02 5.64 -7.69
CA ARG A 26 -19.80 5.40 -9.11
C ARG A 26 -18.83 4.24 -9.33
N ALA A 27 -19.13 3.09 -8.77
CA ALA A 27 -18.55 1.83 -9.24
C ALA A 27 -19.40 1.35 -10.43
N GLY A 28 -19.41 2.13 -11.51
CA GLY A 28 -19.97 1.72 -12.79
C GLY A 28 -18.96 0.88 -13.57
N LYS A 29 -19.39 0.23 -14.65
CA LYS A 29 -18.57 -0.61 -15.56
C LYS A 29 -17.24 0.05 -15.99
N GLY A 30 -17.15 1.38 -15.98
CA GLY A 30 -15.92 2.15 -16.23
C GLY A 30 -14.83 1.92 -15.17
N ALA A 31 -15.16 1.94 -13.89
CA ALA A 31 -14.19 1.73 -12.81
C ALA A 31 -13.60 0.30 -12.80
N ALA A 32 -14.40 -0.71 -13.22
CA ALA A 32 -13.92 -2.09 -13.35
C ALA A 32 -12.99 -2.25 -14.57
N MET A 33 -13.20 -1.46 -15.62
CA MET A 33 -12.37 -1.47 -16.83
C MET A 33 -11.06 -0.69 -16.61
N GLU A 34 -11.08 0.40 -15.84
CA GLU A 34 -9.86 1.11 -15.42
C GLU A 34 -8.93 0.22 -14.58
N ARG A 35 -9.45 -0.57 -13.65
CA ARG A 35 -8.64 -1.47 -12.82
C ARG A 35 -7.87 -2.52 -13.61
N LYS A 36 -8.26 -2.85 -14.83
CA LYS A 36 -7.53 -3.79 -15.72
C LYS A 36 -6.20 -3.22 -16.20
N HIS A 37 -6.03 -1.90 -16.18
CA HIS A 37 -4.82 -1.21 -16.64
C HIS A 37 -4.04 -0.57 -15.49
N GLU A 38 -4.46 -0.81 -14.24
CA GLU A 38 -3.70 -0.36 -13.08
C GLU A 38 -2.49 -1.23 -12.84
N TRP A 39 -1.35 -0.59 -12.70
CA TRP A 39 -0.07 -1.17 -12.35
C TRP A 39 0.46 -0.56 -11.06
N ALA A 40 1.07 -1.35 -10.23
CA ALA A 40 1.74 -0.89 -9.03
C ALA A 40 3.23 -1.15 -9.10
N VAL A 41 4.03 -0.19 -8.60
CA VAL A 41 5.46 -0.35 -8.40
C VAL A 41 5.78 -0.17 -6.93
N ILE A 42 6.28 -1.22 -6.29
CA ILE A 42 6.71 -1.21 -4.89
C ILE A 42 8.21 -0.93 -4.85
N LEU A 43 8.59 0.18 -4.21
CA LEU A 43 9.97 0.61 -4.10
C LEU A 43 10.65 -0.06 -2.89
N ALA A 44 11.43 -1.10 -3.11
CA ALA A 44 12.11 -1.89 -2.08
C ALA A 44 13.64 -1.99 -2.27
N GLY A 45 14.24 -1.12 -3.08
CA GLY A 45 15.66 -1.13 -3.43
C GLY A 45 16.59 -0.30 -2.54
N GLY A 46 16.05 0.43 -1.56
CA GLY A 46 16.86 1.31 -0.70
C GLY A 46 17.77 0.55 0.26
N ASP A 47 18.98 1.08 0.52
CA ASP A 47 19.99 0.40 1.36
C ASP A 47 19.66 0.45 2.86
N GLY A 48 18.71 1.28 3.30
CA GLY A 48 18.22 1.32 4.68
C GLY A 48 19.27 1.74 5.74
N THR A 49 20.33 2.41 5.33
CA THR A 49 21.51 2.69 6.16
C THR A 49 21.19 3.38 7.49
N ARG A 50 20.19 4.29 7.50
CA ARG A 50 19.79 5.05 8.71
C ARG A 50 19.19 4.18 9.81
N LEU A 51 18.66 3.01 9.47
CA LEU A 51 17.94 2.13 10.40
C LEU A 51 18.63 0.78 10.61
N LYS A 52 19.90 0.64 10.21
CA LYS A 52 20.66 -0.61 10.37
C LYS A 52 20.75 -1.04 11.83
N SER A 53 20.95 -0.11 12.77
CA SER A 53 21.01 -0.41 14.20
C SER A 53 19.66 -0.94 14.72
N LEU A 54 18.54 -0.41 14.23
CA LEU A 54 17.22 -0.91 14.57
C LEU A 54 16.96 -2.29 13.93
N SER A 55 17.32 -2.47 12.66
CA SER A 55 17.21 -3.77 11.97
C SER A 55 17.95 -4.85 12.74
N ARG A 56 19.21 -4.58 13.14
CA ARG A 56 20.03 -5.52 13.92
C ARG A 56 19.38 -5.90 15.25
N ARG A 57 18.72 -4.95 15.94
CA ARG A 57 18.00 -5.23 17.19
C ARG A 57 16.78 -6.12 16.98
N ILE A 58 16.07 -5.97 15.87
CA ILE A 58 14.84 -6.71 15.59
C ILE A 58 15.14 -8.10 15.01
N THR A 59 16.09 -8.21 14.10
CA THR A 59 16.30 -9.43 13.30
C THR A 59 17.64 -10.12 13.56
N GLY A 60 18.53 -9.52 14.34
CA GLY A 60 19.88 -10.03 14.61
C GLY A 60 20.89 -9.77 13.48
N ASP A 61 20.47 -9.24 12.34
CA ASP A 61 21.29 -8.95 11.18
C ASP A 61 21.13 -7.51 10.67
N GLU A 62 21.91 -7.10 9.66
CA GLU A 62 21.86 -5.76 9.07
C GLU A 62 20.97 -5.67 7.83
N ARG A 63 19.93 -6.50 7.76
CA ARG A 63 19.01 -6.43 6.62
C ARG A 63 18.38 -5.06 6.49
N PRO A 64 18.12 -4.58 5.26
CA PRO A 64 17.41 -3.34 5.05
C PRO A 64 16.01 -3.37 5.66
N LYS A 65 15.56 -2.22 6.18
CA LYS A 65 14.28 -2.09 6.91
C LYS A 65 13.06 -2.71 6.21
N GLN A 66 13.04 -2.68 4.89
CA GLN A 66 11.94 -3.21 4.09
C GLN A 66 11.74 -4.72 4.28
N PHE A 67 12.79 -5.42 4.69
CA PHE A 67 12.76 -6.86 4.93
C PHE A 67 12.65 -7.20 6.43
N CYS A 68 12.50 -6.18 7.30
CA CYS A 68 12.31 -6.36 8.73
C CYS A 68 10.81 -6.42 9.09
N PRO A 69 10.43 -7.27 10.06
CA PRO A 69 9.12 -7.26 10.70
C PRO A 69 9.09 -6.14 11.77
N VAL A 70 8.73 -4.90 11.36
CA VAL A 70 8.81 -3.72 12.23
C VAL A 70 7.56 -3.52 13.06
N ILE A 71 6.38 -3.89 12.55
CA ILE A 71 5.08 -3.65 13.19
C ILE A 71 4.34 -4.95 13.47
N SER A 72 4.49 -5.91 12.59
CA SER A 72 3.87 -7.23 12.67
C SER A 72 4.93 -8.30 12.44
N ASP A 73 4.54 -9.57 12.49
CA ASP A 73 5.41 -10.70 12.16
C ASP A 73 5.83 -10.73 10.68
N MET A 74 5.37 -9.78 9.88
CA MET A 74 5.67 -9.68 8.45
C MET A 74 6.59 -8.51 8.14
N SER A 75 7.45 -8.69 7.14
CA SER A 75 8.29 -7.61 6.62
C SER A 75 7.47 -6.49 5.99
N LEU A 76 7.98 -5.25 6.01
CA LEU A 76 7.30 -4.08 5.42
C LEU A 76 6.98 -4.28 3.94
N VAL A 77 7.84 -4.98 3.18
CA VAL A 77 7.56 -5.26 1.77
C VAL A 77 6.35 -6.19 1.62
N LYS A 78 6.22 -7.20 2.50
CA LYS A 78 5.08 -8.13 2.49
C LYS A 78 3.78 -7.42 2.89
N GLU A 79 3.82 -6.57 3.89
CA GLU A 79 2.71 -5.70 4.29
C GLU A 79 2.24 -4.82 3.13
N THR A 80 3.20 -4.18 2.45
CA THR A 80 2.87 -3.33 1.30
C THR A 80 2.32 -4.14 0.14
N GLN A 81 2.85 -5.34 -0.13
CA GLN A 81 2.32 -6.25 -1.12
C GLN A 81 0.86 -6.62 -0.83
N LYS A 82 0.53 -6.94 0.43
CA LYS A 82 -0.86 -7.24 0.83
C LYS A 82 -1.80 -6.06 0.60
N ARG A 83 -1.37 -4.84 0.95
CA ARG A 83 -2.18 -3.64 0.69
C ARG A 83 -2.41 -3.38 -0.79
N VAL A 84 -1.36 -3.52 -1.59
CA VAL A 84 -1.45 -3.36 -3.05
C VAL A 84 -2.36 -4.41 -3.68
N ALA A 85 -2.33 -5.64 -3.18
CA ALA A 85 -3.15 -6.73 -3.69
C ALA A 85 -4.68 -6.51 -3.51
N LEU A 86 -5.09 -5.55 -2.68
CA LEU A 86 -6.50 -5.14 -2.57
C LEU A 86 -6.98 -4.36 -3.80
N GLU A 87 -6.08 -3.74 -4.54
CA GLU A 87 -6.39 -2.84 -5.65
C GLU A 87 -5.83 -3.35 -6.98
N VAL A 88 -4.61 -3.91 -6.96
CA VAL A 88 -3.86 -4.29 -8.16
C VAL A 88 -3.51 -5.78 -8.14
N ALA A 89 -3.74 -6.47 -9.24
CA ALA A 89 -3.42 -7.89 -9.37
C ALA A 89 -1.89 -8.13 -9.29
N LYS A 90 -1.50 -9.29 -8.76
CA LYS A 90 -0.09 -9.66 -8.56
C LYS A 90 0.73 -9.64 -9.86
N GLU A 91 0.12 -9.97 -10.98
CA GLU A 91 0.72 -9.97 -12.31
C GLU A 91 1.08 -8.56 -12.80
N ARG A 92 0.45 -7.53 -12.22
CA ARG A 92 0.67 -6.11 -12.52
C ARG A 92 1.34 -5.35 -11.38
N THR A 93 1.90 -6.07 -10.42
CA THR A 93 2.67 -5.48 -9.31
C THR A 93 4.15 -5.74 -9.54
N LEU A 94 4.91 -4.68 -9.78
CA LEU A 94 6.37 -4.73 -9.95
C LEU A 94 7.06 -4.40 -8.62
N PHE A 95 8.20 -5.05 -8.39
CA PHE A 95 9.06 -4.77 -7.24
C PHE A 95 10.39 -4.23 -7.73
N LEU A 96 10.74 -3.03 -7.28
CA LEU A 96 12.08 -2.46 -7.46
C LEU A 96 12.97 -2.89 -6.31
N LEU A 97 13.99 -3.66 -6.63
CA LEU A 97 14.88 -4.31 -5.69
C LEU A 97 16.33 -3.91 -5.95
N ASN A 98 17.19 -4.12 -4.96
CA ASN A 98 18.64 -4.10 -5.13
C ASN A 98 19.12 -5.55 -5.13
N ARG A 99 19.91 -5.94 -6.13
CA ARG A 99 20.45 -7.30 -6.24
C ARG A 99 21.24 -7.72 -4.99
N LEU A 100 21.91 -6.79 -4.33
CA LEU A 100 22.62 -7.05 -3.08
C LEU A 100 21.72 -7.51 -1.93
N HIS A 101 20.41 -7.28 -2.04
CA HIS A 101 19.43 -7.70 -1.04
C HIS A 101 18.75 -9.04 -1.38
N GLN A 102 19.21 -9.75 -2.41
CA GLN A 102 18.63 -11.01 -2.84
C GLN A 102 18.47 -12.03 -1.70
N PRO A 103 19.43 -12.22 -0.78
CA PRO A 103 19.26 -13.17 0.32
C PRO A 103 18.04 -12.90 1.21
N TYR A 104 17.57 -11.65 1.25
CA TYR A 104 16.44 -11.24 2.10
C TYR A 104 15.09 -11.29 1.39
N TYR A 105 15.05 -11.04 0.07
CA TYR A 105 13.77 -11.02 -0.64
C TYR A 105 13.41 -12.30 -1.37
N SER A 106 14.36 -13.16 -1.66
CA SER A 106 14.12 -14.38 -2.43
C SER A 106 13.03 -15.28 -1.82
N GLU A 107 13.05 -15.46 -0.52
CA GLU A 107 12.02 -16.21 0.20
C GLU A 107 10.69 -15.39 0.27
N ILE A 108 10.77 -14.12 0.64
CA ILE A 108 9.62 -13.26 0.84
C ILE A 108 8.80 -13.09 -0.45
N LEU A 109 9.47 -12.99 -1.59
CA LEU A 109 8.89 -12.74 -2.90
C LEU A 109 8.88 -13.95 -3.83
N GLY A 110 9.17 -15.14 -3.32
CA GLY A 110 9.30 -16.38 -4.11
C GLY A 110 8.05 -16.74 -4.93
N GLY A 111 6.87 -16.27 -4.55
CA GLY A 111 5.62 -16.45 -5.32
C GLY A 111 5.35 -15.35 -6.35
N THR A 112 6.28 -14.41 -6.55
CA THR A 112 6.14 -13.31 -7.52
C THR A 112 6.66 -13.73 -8.89
N PRO A 113 5.96 -13.44 -10.00
CA PRO A 113 6.48 -13.71 -11.33
C PRO A 113 7.87 -13.07 -11.54
N ALA A 114 8.83 -13.82 -12.07
CA ALA A 114 10.20 -13.32 -12.25
C ALA A 114 10.26 -12.02 -13.08
N GLY A 115 9.39 -11.88 -14.07
CA GLY A 115 9.26 -10.66 -14.87
C GLY A 115 8.83 -9.43 -14.08
N ASN A 116 8.28 -9.59 -12.88
CA ASN A 116 7.82 -8.51 -12.01
C ASN A 116 8.89 -8.07 -10.99
N LEU A 117 10.01 -8.78 -10.90
CA LEU A 117 11.14 -8.38 -10.10
C LEU A 117 12.10 -7.53 -10.95
N ILE A 118 12.30 -6.28 -10.59
CA ILE A 118 13.23 -5.35 -11.23
C ILE A 118 14.42 -5.18 -10.31
N GLU A 119 15.50 -5.85 -10.62
CA GLU A 119 16.71 -5.84 -9.83
C GLU A 119 17.72 -4.83 -10.36
N GLN A 120 18.02 -3.82 -9.56
CA GLN A 120 19.13 -2.92 -9.80
C GLN A 120 20.44 -3.61 -9.40
N PRO A 121 21.51 -3.58 -10.22
CA PRO A 121 22.81 -4.12 -9.85
C PRO A 121 23.40 -3.45 -8.57
N ARG A 122 23.12 -2.17 -8.42
CA ARG A 122 23.44 -1.34 -7.26
C ARG A 122 22.34 -0.28 -7.11
N ASN A 123 22.29 0.37 -5.97
CA ASN A 123 21.38 1.50 -5.77
C ASN A 123 21.85 2.71 -6.59
N ILE A 124 21.15 2.99 -7.69
CA ILE A 124 21.38 4.14 -8.57
C ILE A 124 20.36 5.26 -8.35
N GLY A 125 19.58 5.15 -7.30
CA GLY A 125 18.54 6.11 -6.93
C GLY A 125 17.14 5.75 -7.41
N THR A 126 16.17 6.47 -6.90
CA THR A 126 14.75 6.19 -7.12
C THR A 126 14.27 6.60 -8.50
N ALA A 127 14.74 7.73 -9.03
CA ALA A 127 14.27 8.27 -10.30
C ALA A 127 14.58 7.36 -11.51
N PRO A 128 15.80 6.87 -11.73
CA PRO A 128 16.11 5.92 -12.80
C PRO A 128 15.30 4.62 -12.67
N ALA A 129 15.10 4.15 -11.45
CA ALA A 129 14.35 2.94 -11.17
C ALA A 129 12.86 3.08 -11.53
N ILE A 130 12.24 4.20 -11.17
CA ILE A 130 10.87 4.50 -11.55
C ILE A 130 10.74 4.64 -13.07
N LEU A 131 11.66 5.37 -13.71
CA LEU A 131 11.65 5.55 -15.15
C LEU A 131 11.72 4.19 -15.88
N TYR A 132 12.63 3.32 -15.47
CA TYR A 132 12.72 1.98 -16.06
C TYR A 132 11.40 1.19 -15.88
N SER A 133 10.78 1.28 -14.71
CA SER A 133 9.48 0.63 -14.45
C SER A 133 8.38 1.16 -15.35
N VAL A 134 8.33 2.49 -15.53
CA VAL A 134 7.38 3.15 -16.44
C VAL A 134 7.55 2.65 -17.87
N LEU A 135 8.79 2.60 -18.36
CA LEU A 135 9.08 2.13 -19.72
C LEU A 135 8.72 0.66 -19.92
N LYS A 136 9.04 -0.18 -18.92
CA LYS A 136 8.69 -1.60 -18.93
C LYS A 136 7.17 -1.82 -18.97
N ILE A 137 6.43 -1.10 -18.14
CA ILE A 137 4.96 -1.15 -18.12
C ILE A 137 4.38 -0.57 -19.43
N ALA A 138 4.97 0.51 -19.95
CA ALA A 138 4.54 1.11 -21.21
C ALA A 138 4.61 0.16 -22.39
N ALA A 139 5.65 -0.67 -22.41
CA ALA A 139 5.81 -1.69 -23.46
C ALA A 139 4.80 -2.84 -23.30
N ALA A 140 4.38 -3.16 -22.07
CA ALA A 140 3.45 -4.24 -21.78
C ALA A 140 1.99 -3.82 -21.89
N ASP A 141 1.67 -2.59 -21.51
CA ASP A 141 0.29 -2.05 -21.50
C ASP A 141 0.27 -0.57 -21.91
N PRO A 142 -0.10 -0.26 -23.15
CA PRO A 142 -0.19 1.13 -23.63
C PRO A 142 -1.23 1.99 -22.89
N ARG A 143 -2.25 1.38 -22.27
CA ARG A 143 -3.34 2.07 -21.54
C ARG A 143 -3.12 2.16 -20.04
N ARG A 144 -1.93 1.86 -19.57
CA ARG A 144 -1.56 1.77 -18.16
C ARG A 144 -1.92 2.99 -17.31
N ILE A 145 -2.32 2.71 -16.10
CA ILE A 145 -2.36 3.67 -14.98
C ILE A 145 -1.33 3.20 -13.97
N LEU A 146 -0.32 4.02 -13.68
CA LEU A 146 0.77 3.63 -12.79
C LEU A 146 0.59 4.23 -11.41
N SER A 147 0.63 3.38 -10.40
CA SER A 147 0.70 3.75 -8.99
C SER A 147 2.05 3.37 -8.39
N VAL A 148 2.81 4.37 -7.94
CA VAL A 148 4.08 4.14 -7.24
C VAL A 148 3.82 4.06 -5.74
N ARG A 149 4.22 2.96 -5.11
CA ARG A 149 3.98 2.68 -3.69
C ARG A 149 5.32 2.65 -2.93
N PRO A 150 5.68 3.71 -2.22
CA PRO A 150 6.79 3.67 -1.29
C PRO A 150 6.44 2.82 -0.07
N LEU A 151 7.46 2.21 0.53
CA LEU A 151 7.32 1.49 1.79
C LEU A 151 7.30 2.48 2.95
N TYR A 152 6.14 2.84 3.41
CA TYR A 152 5.95 3.60 4.64
C TYR A 152 4.76 3.07 5.45
N LEU A 153 4.81 3.33 6.72
CA LEU A 153 3.74 3.01 7.65
C LEU A 153 2.62 4.03 7.51
N ARG A 154 1.39 3.59 7.37
CA ARG A 154 0.25 4.50 7.55
C ARG A 154 0.19 4.90 9.02
N GLN A 155 -0.09 6.16 9.28
CA GLN A 155 -0.26 6.69 10.64
C GLN A 155 -1.34 5.95 11.46
N HIS A 156 -2.30 5.31 10.79
CA HIS A 156 -3.31 4.46 11.42
C HIS A 156 -2.78 3.11 11.95
N ASP A 157 -1.70 2.59 11.35
CA ASP A 157 -1.12 1.31 11.77
C ASP A 157 -0.30 1.47 13.06
N VAL A 158 0.09 2.71 13.39
CA VAL A 158 0.91 3.03 14.57
C VAL A 158 0.06 3.14 15.85
N HIS A 159 -1.20 3.58 15.76
CA HIS A 159 -2.04 3.76 16.93
C HIS A 159 -2.62 2.45 17.50
N GLY A 160 -2.71 1.38 16.68
CA GLY A 160 -3.19 0.08 17.16
C GLY A 160 -2.20 -0.69 18.04
N SER A 161 -0.90 -0.44 17.89
CA SER A 161 0.16 -1.22 18.57
C SER A 161 0.62 -0.63 19.90
N TYR A 162 0.35 0.64 20.19
CA TYR A 162 0.78 1.27 21.45
C TYR A 162 -0.13 1.01 22.64
N SER A 163 -1.30 0.42 22.45
CA SER A 163 -2.23 0.12 23.56
C SER A 163 -1.96 -1.20 24.29
N GLN A 164 -0.94 -1.95 23.89
CA GLN A 164 -0.60 -3.23 24.53
C GLN A 164 0.77 -3.25 25.23
N CYS A 165 1.44 -2.12 25.35
CA CYS A 165 2.70 -2.00 26.10
C CYS A 165 2.59 -0.90 27.17
N VAL A 166 1.71 -1.08 28.15
CA VAL A 166 1.75 -0.41 29.47
C VAL A 166 1.42 -1.46 30.51
#